data_59afb38f8b21dce600ca65a2bc617282
#
_entry.id   59afb38f8b21dce600ca65a2bc617282
#
_cell.length_a   1.000
_cell.length_b   1.000
_cell.length_c   1.000
_cell.angle_alpha   90.00
_cell.angle_beta   90.00
_cell.angle_gamma   90.00
#
_symmetry.space_group_name_H-M   'P 1'
#
loop_
_entity.id
_entity.type
_entity.pdbx_description
1 polymer ?
#
loop_
_entity_poly.entity_id
_entity_poly.type
_entity_poly.pdbx_seq_one_letter_code
_entity_poly.pdbx_strand_id
1 'polypeptide(L)'
;GAYESEESPYYDWYTFEEFPDKYTCWWGIDTLPTINKNCKEFEDFIAGHDGVLDKYLSIGAGGVRLDVVDEISDTFVQKIYKCIKRYGKEKLVIGEVWEDATNKIAYDKRRSYFIENELDGVMNYPLKNAIINYVISGRGEELYSVVRNQLDHYPEFALNNLMNILGTHDTPRILTVLGKSGQLATERSEMAN
;
A
#
# COMPACT_ATOMS: atom_id res chain seq x y z
N GLY A 1 4.67 -22.91 15.09
CA GLY A 1 4.27 -22.21 13.85
C GLY A 1 4.32 -23.11 12.63
N ALA A 2 4.02 -22.58 11.45
CA ALA A 2 4.02 -23.34 10.20
C ALA A 2 5.37 -24.04 9.88
N TYR A 3 6.44 -23.47 10.35
CA TYR A 3 7.82 -23.95 10.16
C TYR A 3 8.17 -25.16 11.05
N GLU A 4 7.42 -25.40 12.11
CA GLU A 4 7.75 -26.43 13.12
C GLU A 4 7.14 -27.79 12.82
N SER A 5 6.00 -27.82 12.09
CA SER A 5 5.28 -29.05 11.77
C SER A 5 4.33 -28.85 10.59
N GLU A 6 4.25 -29.84 9.73
CA GLU A 6 3.23 -29.94 8.67
C GLU A 6 1.81 -30.07 9.23
N GLU A 7 1.65 -30.50 10.50
CA GLU A 7 0.37 -30.56 11.19
C GLU A 7 -0.03 -29.22 11.84
N SER A 8 0.81 -28.19 11.70
CA SER A 8 0.50 -26.86 12.21
C SER A 8 -0.76 -26.28 11.56
N PRO A 9 -1.69 -25.64 12.32
CA PRO A 9 -2.84 -24.96 11.73
C PRO A 9 -2.46 -23.77 10.83
N TYR A 10 -1.18 -23.41 10.79
CA TYR A 10 -0.65 -22.34 9.95
C TYR A 10 0.14 -22.88 8.75
N TYR A 11 0.24 -24.19 8.56
CA TYR A 11 1.05 -24.78 7.50
C TYR A 11 0.57 -24.31 6.13
N ASP A 12 -0.72 -24.40 5.84
CA ASP A 12 -1.34 -24.01 4.57
C ASP A 12 -1.33 -22.50 4.29
N TRP A 13 -0.95 -21.67 5.30
CA TRP A 13 -0.79 -20.24 5.10
C TRP A 13 0.42 -19.90 4.22
N TYR A 14 1.34 -20.86 4.04
CA TYR A 14 2.56 -20.70 3.27
C TYR A 14 2.64 -21.79 2.21
N THR A 15 3.52 -21.61 1.24
CA THR A 15 3.79 -22.60 0.20
C THR A 15 5.21 -23.12 0.40
N PHE A 16 5.32 -24.39 0.84
CA PHE A 16 6.59 -25.08 0.95
C PHE A 16 6.89 -25.83 -0.34
N GLU A 17 8.13 -25.69 -0.84
CA GLU A 17 8.69 -26.50 -1.92
C GLU A 17 9.34 -27.76 -1.34
N GLU A 18 10.02 -27.62 -0.20
CA GLU A 18 10.65 -28.68 0.57
C GLU A 18 10.62 -28.31 2.05
N PHE A 19 9.76 -28.97 2.82
CA PHE A 19 9.56 -28.66 4.23
C PHE A 19 10.75 -29.07 5.09
N PRO A 20 11.17 -28.28 6.09
CA PRO A 20 10.72 -26.93 6.39
C PRO A 20 11.55 -25.83 5.68
N ASP A 21 12.63 -26.21 4.99
CA ASP A 21 13.74 -25.33 4.66
C ASP A 21 13.54 -24.52 3.36
N LYS A 22 12.58 -24.92 2.51
CA LYS A 22 12.35 -24.31 1.22
C LYS A 22 10.90 -23.89 1.05
N TYR A 23 10.65 -22.59 1.00
CA TYR A 23 9.32 -22.01 0.89
C TYR A 23 9.34 -20.77 0.00
N THR A 24 8.18 -20.41 -0.51
CA THR A 24 8.03 -19.21 -1.34
C THR A 24 8.29 -17.95 -0.51
N CYS A 25 9.23 -17.12 -0.96
CA CYS A 25 9.64 -15.87 -0.31
C CYS A 25 9.39 -14.67 -1.23
N TRP A 26 9.15 -13.51 -0.65
CA TRP A 26 9.03 -12.27 -1.38
C TRP A 26 10.39 -11.89 -1.98
N TRP A 27 10.47 -11.86 -3.32
CA TRP A 27 11.68 -11.58 -4.10
C TRP A 27 12.91 -12.42 -3.71
N GLY A 28 12.70 -13.64 -3.19
CA GLY A 28 13.77 -14.54 -2.77
C GLY A 28 14.44 -14.17 -1.46
N ILE A 29 13.82 -13.34 -0.64
CA ILE A 29 14.32 -12.95 0.68
C ILE A 29 13.76 -13.93 1.72
N ASP A 30 14.58 -14.82 2.24
CA ASP A 30 14.19 -15.91 3.14
C ASP A 30 13.47 -15.45 4.42
N THR A 31 13.78 -14.25 4.90
CA THR A 31 13.14 -13.67 6.09
C THR A 31 11.75 -13.09 5.82
N LEU A 32 11.30 -13.09 4.56
CA LEU A 32 10.00 -12.58 4.12
C LEU A 32 9.18 -13.66 3.41
N PRO A 33 8.69 -14.69 4.15
CA PRO A 33 7.87 -15.73 3.56
C PRO A 33 6.58 -15.15 2.99
N THR A 34 6.25 -15.54 1.76
CA THR A 34 5.03 -15.10 1.07
C THR A 34 3.84 -15.92 1.54
N ILE A 35 2.76 -15.26 1.88
CA ILE A 35 1.49 -15.92 2.20
C ILE A 35 0.92 -16.61 0.96
N ASN A 36 0.41 -17.81 1.14
CA ASN A 36 -0.38 -18.50 0.13
C ASN A 36 -1.65 -17.68 -0.18
N LYS A 37 -1.66 -17.04 -1.34
CA LYS A 37 -2.75 -16.13 -1.78
C LYS A 37 -4.11 -16.82 -1.96
N ASN A 38 -4.15 -18.17 -1.89
CA ASN A 38 -5.36 -18.96 -2.00
C ASN A 38 -5.80 -19.57 -0.65
N CYS A 39 -5.12 -19.23 0.44
CA CYS A 39 -5.45 -19.72 1.77
C CYS A 39 -6.63 -18.95 2.35
N LYS A 40 -7.80 -19.59 2.32
CA LYS A 40 -9.04 -18.98 2.84
C LYS A 40 -9.00 -18.76 4.35
N GLU A 41 -8.36 -19.64 5.08
CA GLU A 41 -8.20 -19.57 6.52
C GLU A 41 -7.39 -18.31 6.91
N PHE A 42 -6.35 -17.99 6.15
CA PHE A 42 -5.60 -16.76 6.33
C PHE A 42 -6.44 -15.52 6.02
N GLU A 43 -7.16 -15.54 4.90
CA GLU A 43 -8.08 -14.44 4.56
C GLU A 43 -9.15 -14.22 5.64
N ASP A 44 -9.71 -15.31 6.21
CA ASP A 44 -10.70 -15.25 7.27
C ASP A 44 -10.08 -14.77 8.60
N PHE A 45 -8.84 -15.17 8.88
CA PHE A 45 -8.09 -14.64 10.03
C PHE A 45 -7.90 -13.13 9.96
N ILE A 46 -7.62 -12.59 8.77
CA ILE A 46 -7.45 -11.13 8.57
C ILE A 46 -8.81 -10.41 8.51
N ALA A 47 -9.71 -10.81 7.60
CA ALA A 47 -10.89 -10.06 7.22
C ALA A 47 -12.22 -10.79 7.45
N GLY A 48 -12.19 -11.93 8.16
CA GLY A 48 -13.37 -12.64 8.60
C GLY A 48 -14.03 -11.99 9.82
N HIS A 49 -15.13 -12.59 10.28
CA HIS A 49 -15.77 -12.21 11.52
C HIS A 49 -14.84 -12.52 12.71
N ASP A 50 -14.70 -11.57 13.62
CA ASP A 50 -13.74 -11.64 14.76
C ASP A 50 -12.26 -11.70 14.32
N GLY A 51 -11.98 -11.42 13.06
CA GLY A 51 -10.62 -11.37 12.52
C GLY A 51 -9.82 -10.15 12.99
N VAL A 52 -8.60 -10.04 12.50
CA VAL A 52 -7.68 -8.96 12.85
C VAL A 52 -8.29 -7.58 12.59
N LEU A 53 -8.90 -7.39 11.41
CA LEU A 53 -9.50 -6.11 11.04
C LEU A 53 -10.68 -5.75 11.93
N ASP A 54 -11.57 -6.70 12.22
CA ASP A 54 -12.70 -6.47 13.11
C ASP A 54 -12.22 -5.98 14.48
N LYS A 55 -11.16 -6.56 15.02
CA LYS A 55 -10.59 -6.17 16.30
C LYS A 55 -10.11 -4.71 16.30
N TYR A 56 -9.34 -4.31 15.28
CA TYR A 56 -8.82 -2.93 15.21
C TYR A 56 -9.93 -1.91 14.90
N LEU A 57 -10.87 -2.25 14.04
CA LEU A 57 -11.98 -1.37 13.69
C LEU A 57 -12.93 -1.16 14.86
N SER A 58 -13.19 -2.20 15.68
CA SER A 58 -14.05 -2.11 16.86
C SER A 58 -13.50 -1.18 17.94
N ILE A 59 -12.19 -1.03 18.03
CA ILE A 59 -11.53 -0.09 18.96
C ILE A 59 -11.29 1.30 18.36
N GLY A 60 -11.81 1.58 17.15
CA GLY A 60 -11.88 2.91 16.59
C GLY A 60 -10.86 3.21 15.46
N ALA A 61 -10.20 2.22 14.87
CA ALA A 61 -9.36 2.47 13.69
C ALA A 61 -10.16 3.16 12.59
N GLY A 62 -9.56 4.17 11.94
CA GLY A 62 -10.18 4.96 10.86
C GLY A 62 -10.17 4.26 9.50
N GLY A 63 -9.43 3.17 9.38
CA GLY A 63 -9.23 2.43 8.14
C GLY A 63 -7.89 1.70 8.18
N VAL A 64 -7.41 1.27 7.00
CA VAL A 64 -6.12 0.57 6.85
C VAL A 64 -5.34 1.10 5.65
N ARG A 65 -4.04 0.94 5.72
CA ARG A 65 -3.14 1.01 4.57
C ARG A 65 -2.66 -0.41 4.25
N LEU A 66 -2.86 -0.85 3.03
CA LEU A 66 -2.41 -2.14 2.54
C LEU A 66 -1.02 -2.01 1.95
N ASP A 67 -0.09 -2.73 2.54
CA ASP A 67 1.30 -2.83 2.10
C ASP A 67 1.37 -3.61 0.79
N VAL A 68 2.16 -3.11 -0.16
CA VAL A 68 2.39 -3.75 -1.46
C VAL A 68 1.11 -4.36 -2.05
N VAL A 69 0.06 -3.55 -2.19
CA VAL A 69 -1.28 -4.06 -2.56
C VAL A 69 -1.29 -4.78 -3.92
N ASP A 70 -0.30 -4.53 -4.77
CA ASP A 70 -0.09 -5.23 -6.03
C ASP A 70 0.14 -6.74 -5.85
N GLU A 71 0.64 -7.15 -4.68
CA GLU A 71 0.89 -8.55 -4.32
C GLU A 71 -0.36 -9.27 -3.77
N ILE A 72 -1.41 -8.54 -3.42
CA ILE A 72 -2.64 -9.09 -2.86
C ILE A 72 -3.62 -9.40 -3.99
N SER A 73 -4.33 -10.53 -3.91
CA SER A 73 -5.36 -10.86 -4.91
C SER A 73 -6.53 -9.87 -4.85
N ASP A 74 -7.13 -9.56 -6.01
CA ASP A 74 -8.28 -8.65 -6.08
C ASP A 74 -9.42 -9.10 -5.16
N THR A 75 -9.70 -10.41 -5.13
CA THR A 75 -10.74 -11.00 -4.27
C THR A 75 -10.47 -10.79 -2.79
N PHE A 76 -9.22 -10.86 -2.36
CA PHE A 76 -8.86 -10.60 -0.97
C PHE A 76 -8.93 -9.11 -0.63
N VAL A 77 -8.48 -8.23 -1.53
CA VAL A 77 -8.66 -6.78 -1.35
C VAL A 77 -10.14 -6.40 -1.23
N GLN A 78 -11.00 -6.96 -2.08
CA GLN A 78 -12.46 -6.78 -1.99
C GLN A 78 -13.04 -7.29 -0.66
N LYS A 79 -12.55 -8.41 -0.15
CA LYS A 79 -12.96 -8.94 1.15
C LYS A 79 -12.56 -8.01 2.30
N ILE A 80 -11.32 -7.49 2.27
CA ILE A 80 -10.83 -6.47 3.20
C ILE A 80 -11.71 -5.22 3.13
N TYR A 81 -11.96 -4.70 1.93
CA TYR A 81 -12.80 -3.54 1.71
C TYR A 81 -14.20 -3.73 2.31
N LYS A 82 -14.86 -4.84 2.01
CA LYS A 82 -16.20 -5.17 2.56
C LYS A 82 -16.18 -5.27 4.08
N CYS A 83 -15.14 -5.87 4.66
CA CYS A 83 -14.96 -5.93 6.11
C CYS A 83 -14.92 -4.53 6.72
N ILE A 84 -14.09 -3.65 6.17
CA ILE A 84 -13.89 -2.29 6.69
C ILE A 84 -15.18 -1.47 6.56
N LYS A 85 -15.86 -1.54 5.42
CA LYS A 85 -17.09 -0.77 5.17
C LYS A 85 -18.29 -1.19 6.04
N ARG A 86 -18.24 -2.36 6.71
CA ARG A 86 -19.22 -2.72 7.75
C ARG A 86 -19.16 -1.80 8.98
N TYR A 87 -17.98 -1.22 9.26
CA TYR A 87 -17.76 -0.32 10.41
C TYR A 87 -18.03 1.15 10.09
N GLY A 88 -18.28 1.49 8.84
CA GLY A 88 -18.61 2.84 8.41
C GLY A 88 -18.10 3.12 6.98
N LYS A 89 -18.90 3.84 6.21
CA LYS A 89 -18.53 4.19 4.84
C LYS A 89 -17.32 5.15 4.77
N GLU A 90 -17.12 5.91 5.84
CA GLU A 90 -16.02 6.87 6.02
C GLU A 90 -14.68 6.19 6.35
N LYS A 91 -14.69 4.91 6.72
CA LYS A 91 -13.47 4.14 6.97
C LYS A 91 -12.73 3.91 5.66
N LEU A 92 -11.42 4.17 5.63
CA LEU A 92 -10.65 4.17 4.40
C LEU A 92 -9.82 2.90 4.19
N VAL A 93 -9.75 2.47 2.94
CA VAL A 93 -8.80 1.45 2.46
C VAL A 93 -7.85 2.14 1.49
N ILE A 94 -6.63 2.37 1.92
CA ILE A 94 -5.58 3.01 1.13
C ILE A 94 -4.58 1.95 0.68
N GLY A 95 -4.31 1.88 -0.62
CA GLY A 95 -3.29 0.97 -1.16
C GLY A 95 -1.92 1.63 -1.29
N GLU A 96 -0.87 0.87 -1.07
CA GLU A 96 0.45 1.26 -1.53
C GLU A 96 0.62 0.86 -3.00
N VAL A 97 0.63 1.87 -3.88
CA VAL A 97 0.92 1.74 -5.31
C VAL A 97 1.89 2.84 -5.69
N TRP A 98 3.02 2.48 -6.28
CA TRP A 98 4.11 3.42 -6.56
C TRP A 98 3.92 4.23 -7.84
N GLU A 99 3.07 3.75 -8.74
CA GLU A 99 2.79 4.37 -10.03
C GLU A 99 1.35 4.88 -10.10
N ASP A 100 0.89 5.19 -11.32
CA ASP A 100 -0.50 5.54 -11.57
C ASP A 100 -1.41 4.32 -11.36
N ALA A 101 -2.24 4.37 -10.31
CA ALA A 101 -3.11 3.26 -9.93
C ALA A 101 -4.30 3.07 -10.87
N THR A 102 -4.61 4.04 -11.74
CA THR A 102 -5.75 3.95 -12.67
C THR A 102 -5.48 3.01 -13.85
N ASN A 103 -4.20 2.77 -14.15
CA ASN A 103 -3.78 1.93 -15.27
C ASN A 103 -2.73 0.87 -14.86
N LYS A 104 -2.59 0.62 -13.58
CA LYS A 104 -1.60 -0.32 -13.05
C LYS A 104 -1.76 -1.71 -13.63
N ILE A 105 -0.65 -2.27 -14.10
CA ILE A 105 -0.52 -3.67 -14.50
C ILE A 105 0.42 -4.34 -13.50
N ALA A 106 -0.04 -5.41 -12.87
CA ALA A 106 0.76 -6.25 -12.00
C ALA A 106 0.49 -7.72 -12.36
N TYR A 107 1.56 -8.50 -12.51
CA TYR A 107 1.45 -9.93 -12.91
C TYR A 107 0.64 -10.15 -14.18
N ASP A 108 0.92 -9.36 -15.23
CA ASP A 108 0.25 -9.37 -16.53
C ASP A 108 -1.26 -9.10 -16.50
N LYS A 109 -1.78 -8.64 -15.35
CA LYS A 109 -3.18 -8.29 -15.17
C LYS A 109 -3.33 -6.80 -14.84
N ARG A 110 -4.24 -6.13 -15.56
CA ARG A 110 -4.67 -4.77 -15.17
C ARG A 110 -5.44 -4.83 -13.86
N ARG A 111 -5.04 -3.99 -12.89
CA ARG A 111 -5.70 -3.90 -11.60
C ARG A 111 -6.96 -3.04 -11.68
N SER A 112 -7.97 -3.38 -10.90
CA SER A 112 -9.29 -2.73 -10.88
C SER A 112 -9.56 -1.93 -9.61
N TYR A 113 -8.54 -1.42 -8.98
CA TYR A 113 -8.55 -0.80 -7.65
C TYR A 113 -9.72 0.14 -7.36
N PHE A 114 -10.14 0.92 -8.35
CA PHE A 114 -11.22 1.92 -8.21
C PHE A 114 -12.54 1.51 -8.87
N ILE A 115 -12.63 0.31 -9.44
CA ILE A 115 -13.80 -0.13 -10.20
C ILE A 115 -14.63 -1.13 -9.38
N GLU A 116 -13.97 -2.05 -8.66
CA GLU A 116 -14.62 -3.21 -8.04
C GLU A 116 -14.69 -3.14 -6.51
N ASN A 117 -14.70 -1.95 -5.91
CA ASN A 117 -14.72 -1.77 -4.45
C ASN A 117 -13.52 -2.43 -3.76
N GLU A 118 -12.34 -2.04 -4.16
CA GLU A 118 -11.07 -2.52 -3.61
C GLU A 118 -10.40 -1.47 -2.74
N LEU A 119 -10.25 -0.24 -3.27
CA LEU A 119 -9.57 0.85 -2.58
C LEU A 119 -10.40 2.13 -2.62
N ASP A 120 -10.28 2.94 -1.58
CA ASP A 120 -10.79 4.32 -1.57
C ASP A 120 -9.76 5.30 -2.14
N GLY A 121 -8.47 4.99 -2.03
CA GLY A 121 -7.38 5.81 -2.52
C GLY A 121 -6.06 5.06 -2.46
N VAL A 122 -4.99 5.72 -2.85
CA VAL A 122 -3.63 5.18 -2.82
C VAL A 122 -2.64 6.20 -2.26
N MET A 123 -1.45 5.74 -1.86
CA MET A 123 -0.32 6.61 -1.55
C MET A 123 0.15 7.30 -2.83
N ASN A 124 0.18 8.64 -2.81
CA ASN A 124 0.41 9.46 -4.00
C ASN A 124 1.91 9.65 -4.30
N TYR A 125 2.61 8.57 -4.62
CA TYR A 125 4.02 8.61 -5.02
C TYR A 125 4.27 9.41 -6.29
N PRO A 126 3.42 9.36 -7.34
CA PRO A 126 3.62 10.19 -8.53
C PRO A 126 3.66 11.69 -8.21
N LEU A 127 2.72 12.18 -7.40
CA LEU A 127 2.71 13.60 -7.00
C LEU A 127 3.91 13.95 -6.12
N LYS A 128 4.27 13.07 -5.16
CA LYS A 128 5.49 13.24 -4.33
C LYS A 128 6.72 13.47 -5.19
N ASN A 129 6.94 12.59 -6.17
CA ASN A 129 8.12 12.65 -7.04
C ASN A 129 8.12 13.92 -7.88
N ALA A 130 6.98 14.29 -8.45
CA ALA A 130 6.83 15.50 -9.24
C ALA A 130 7.06 16.79 -8.43
N ILE A 131 6.58 16.85 -7.19
CA ILE A 131 6.84 17.97 -6.28
C ILE A 131 8.34 18.08 -5.97
N ILE A 132 8.99 16.98 -5.62
CA ILE A 132 10.42 16.96 -5.31
C ILE A 132 11.24 17.41 -6.53
N ASN A 133 10.94 16.87 -7.71
CA ASN A 133 11.61 17.24 -8.95
C ASN A 133 11.40 18.73 -9.28
N TYR A 134 10.21 19.27 -9.05
CA TYR A 134 9.93 20.69 -9.22
C TYR A 134 10.80 21.55 -8.28
N VAL A 135 10.87 21.20 -7.01
CA VAL A 135 11.66 21.95 -6.02
C VAL A 135 13.15 21.94 -6.36
N ILE A 136 13.67 20.82 -6.86
CA ILE A 136 15.09 20.69 -7.20
C ILE A 136 15.43 21.42 -8.54
N SER A 137 14.58 21.27 -9.55
CA SER A 137 14.89 21.71 -10.90
C SER A 137 14.31 23.08 -11.27
N GLY A 138 13.28 23.55 -10.59
CA GLY A 138 12.48 24.73 -10.94
C GLY A 138 11.56 24.53 -12.15
N ARG A 139 11.48 23.31 -12.72
CA ARG A 139 10.68 23.01 -13.92
C ARG A 139 9.35 22.38 -13.55
N GLY A 140 8.25 23.03 -13.93
CA GLY A 140 6.89 22.64 -13.51
C GLY A 140 6.14 21.68 -14.45
N GLU A 141 6.73 21.31 -15.59
CA GLU A 141 6.04 20.54 -16.64
C GLU A 141 5.60 19.16 -16.14
N GLU A 142 6.48 18.46 -15.40
CA GLU A 142 6.16 17.15 -14.82
C GLU A 142 5.07 17.27 -13.76
N LEU A 143 5.18 18.25 -12.86
CA LEU A 143 4.18 18.50 -11.83
C LEU A 143 2.80 18.80 -12.42
N TYR A 144 2.76 19.67 -13.44
CA TYR A 144 1.53 19.96 -14.17
C TYR A 144 0.96 18.71 -14.82
N SER A 145 1.79 17.91 -15.49
CA SER A 145 1.37 16.69 -16.17
C SER A 145 0.79 15.67 -15.20
N VAL A 146 1.44 15.45 -14.04
CA VAL A 146 0.94 14.51 -13.01
C VAL A 146 -0.39 14.97 -12.45
N VAL A 147 -0.53 16.26 -12.10
CA VAL A 147 -1.80 16.81 -11.58
C VAL A 147 -2.90 16.67 -12.62
N ARG A 148 -2.63 17.01 -13.90
CA ARG A 148 -3.62 16.86 -14.97
C ARG A 148 -4.02 15.40 -15.16
N ASN A 149 -3.06 14.47 -15.19
CA ASN A 149 -3.36 13.04 -15.30
C ASN A 149 -4.27 12.56 -14.16
N GLN A 150 -4.00 12.99 -12.94
CA GLN A 150 -4.83 12.62 -11.79
C GLN A 150 -6.25 13.17 -11.92
N LEU A 151 -6.40 14.44 -12.31
CA LEU A 151 -7.72 15.06 -12.51
C LEU A 151 -8.52 14.40 -13.67
N ASP A 152 -7.83 13.94 -14.70
CA ASP A 152 -8.48 13.41 -15.90
C ASP A 152 -8.82 11.91 -15.78
N HIS A 153 -8.10 11.13 -14.94
CA HIS A 153 -8.23 9.68 -14.91
C HIS A 153 -8.70 9.08 -13.58
N TYR A 154 -8.45 9.76 -12.44
CA TYR A 154 -8.89 9.22 -11.16
C TYR A 154 -10.38 9.52 -10.96
N PRO A 155 -11.19 8.54 -10.50
CA PRO A 155 -12.56 8.85 -10.09
C PRO A 155 -12.54 9.82 -8.90
N GLU A 156 -13.53 10.69 -8.81
CA GLU A 156 -13.60 11.77 -7.83
C GLU A 156 -13.39 11.29 -6.39
N PHE A 157 -13.99 10.15 -6.03
CA PHE A 157 -13.84 9.60 -4.69
C PHE A 157 -12.39 9.20 -4.37
N ALA A 158 -11.67 8.62 -5.34
CA ALA A 158 -10.28 8.22 -5.14
C ALA A 158 -9.34 9.43 -5.15
N LEU A 159 -9.61 10.42 -6.01
CA LEU A 159 -8.87 11.68 -6.06
C LEU A 159 -8.91 12.40 -4.70
N ASN A 160 -10.09 12.45 -4.08
CA ASN A 160 -10.31 13.09 -2.78
C ASN A 160 -9.69 12.30 -1.60
N ASN A 161 -9.36 11.03 -1.80
CA ASN A 161 -8.77 10.16 -0.80
C ASN A 161 -7.30 9.79 -1.10
N LEU A 162 -6.64 10.48 -2.04
CA LEU A 162 -5.23 10.28 -2.29
C LEU A 162 -4.41 10.66 -1.04
N MET A 163 -3.58 9.75 -0.58
CA MET A 163 -2.66 9.98 0.54
C MET A 163 -1.44 10.77 0.02
N ASN A 164 -1.51 12.09 0.09
CA ASN A 164 -0.43 12.96 -0.34
C ASN A 164 0.71 12.94 0.68
N ILE A 165 1.91 12.66 0.23
CA ILE A 165 3.11 12.44 1.03
C ILE A 165 4.30 13.19 0.43
N LEU A 166 5.33 13.47 1.22
CA LEU A 166 6.66 13.92 0.76
C LEU A 166 7.76 12.90 1.09
N GLY A 167 7.47 11.91 1.90
CA GLY A 167 8.37 10.82 2.26
C GLY A 167 7.64 9.74 3.05
N THR A 168 8.22 8.55 3.10
CA THR A 168 7.75 7.40 3.87
C THR A 168 8.93 6.73 4.57
N HIS A 169 8.68 5.63 5.30
CA HIS A 169 9.74 4.79 5.85
C HIS A 169 10.57 4.07 4.77
N ASP A 170 10.01 3.92 3.54
CA ASP A 170 10.66 3.26 2.40
C ASP A 170 11.45 4.23 1.50
N THR A 171 11.40 5.52 1.79
CA THR A 171 12.06 6.54 0.98
C THR A 171 12.98 7.42 1.81
N PRO A 172 14.06 7.98 1.21
CA PRO A 172 14.89 8.94 1.92
C PRO A 172 14.07 10.12 2.44
N ARG A 173 14.44 10.64 3.61
CA ARG A 173 13.79 11.82 4.18
C ARG A 173 13.94 13.01 3.25
N ILE A 174 12.90 13.83 3.16
CA ILE A 174 12.85 14.98 2.23
C ILE A 174 14.05 15.92 2.37
N LEU A 175 14.49 16.23 3.58
CA LEU A 175 15.69 17.07 3.80
C LEU A 175 16.99 16.42 3.29
N THR A 176 17.08 15.09 3.32
CA THR A 176 18.22 14.37 2.74
C THR A 176 18.20 14.50 1.21
N VAL A 177 17.03 14.31 0.60
CA VAL A 177 16.84 14.44 -0.85
C VAL A 177 17.19 15.84 -1.34
N LEU A 178 16.80 16.87 -0.57
CA LEU A 178 17.11 18.28 -0.89
C LEU A 178 18.55 18.71 -0.53
N GLY A 179 19.42 17.77 -0.12
CA GLY A 179 20.82 18.06 0.20
C GLY A 179 21.02 18.85 1.48
N LYS A 180 20.02 18.93 2.35
CA LYS A 180 20.05 19.69 3.61
C LYS A 180 20.10 18.81 4.87
N SER A 181 20.35 17.53 4.69
CA SER A 181 20.59 16.60 5.79
C SER A 181 21.86 17.00 6.54
N GLY A 182 21.76 17.13 7.84
CA GLY A 182 22.91 17.56 8.69
C GLY A 182 23.01 19.06 8.97
N GLN A 183 22.25 19.91 8.29
CA GLN A 183 22.20 21.34 8.59
C GLN A 183 21.54 21.64 9.94
N LEU A 184 21.90 22.77 10.55
CA LEU A 184 21.29 23.24 11.80
C LEU A 184 19.79 23.51 11.61
N ALA A 185 19.03 23.46 12.70
CA ALA A 185 17.57 23.62 12.65
C ALA A 185 17.13 24.96 12.02
N THR A 186 17.90 26.04 12.24
CA THR A 186 17.70 27.36 11.66
C THR A 186 17.81 27.36 10.14
N GLU A 187 18.87 26.75 9.60
CA GLU A 187 19.10 26.63 8.16
C GLU A 187 18.07 25.72 7.49
N ARG A 188 17.58 24.69 8.21
CA ARG A 188 16.53 23.82 7.72
C ARG A 188 15.17 24.50 7.65
N SER A 189 14.88 25.43 8.56
CA SER A 189 13.61 26.16 8.56
C SER A 189 13.52 27.17 7.41
N GLU A 190 14.64 27.72 6.94
CA GLU A 190 14.69 28.61 5.78
C GLU A 190 14.33 27.91 4.47
N MET A 191 14.48 26.58 4.40
CA MET A 191 14.09 25.81 3.23
C MET A 191 12.60 25.41 3.22
N ALA A 192 11.93 25.50 4.34
CA ALA A 192 10.51 25.15 4.48
C ALA A 192 9.57 26.32 4.18
N ASN A 193 10.14 27.53 4.00
CA ASN A 193 9.43 28.76 3.63
C ASN A 193 9.65 29.09 2.15
#